data_354cf3fa22e0e89e2602c82b1d69e784
#
_entry.id   354cf3fa22e0e89e2602c82b1d69e784
#
_cell.length_a   1.000
_cell.length_b   1.000
_cell.length_c   1.000
_cell.angle_alpha   90.00
_cell.angle_beta   90.00
_cell.angle_gamma   90.00
#
_symmetry.space_group_name_H-M   'P 1'
#
loop_
_entity.id
_entity.type
_entity.pdbx_description
1 polymer ?
#
loop_
_entity_poly.entity_id
_entity_poly.type
_entity_poly.pdbx_seq_one_letter_code
_entity_poly.pdbx_strand_id
1 'polypeptide(L)'
;GETTSWSDPIVTDLRDLSKVRFDPQNEYFQGILNLTETALRHAEGEFIVGYTDLHPGVDCAAALRGSTNLCMDFYDDPEGIPPLLDAAVRDFEWIFNRFHELLKEHGQPSVSWMHVPSFETMHIPSADFSSLISSDLFNEYCLPIHLRETALATHNVYHVDGPDVARHLDSILEMNSVNPIQLVHGEDYGNRSRQGRNLRRHRQDAGTSVIVDLHKDDLAEFMKVMDPRGLFLWIATESEEEEHEIIRSLEQWARSSSS
;
A
#
# COMPACT_ATOMS: atom_id res chain seq x y z
N GLY A 1 20.97 8.51 -13.79
CA GLY A 1 19.57 8.23 -14.09
C GLY A 1 18.72 8.71 -12.93
N GLU A 2 17.50 9.07 -13.20
CA GLU A 2 16.57 9.45 -12.16
C GLU A 2 16.20 8.23 -11.32
N THR A 3 15.99 8.42 -10.03
CA THR A 3 15.69 7.34 -9.08
C THR A 3 14.21 7.02 -9.01
N THR A 4 13.36 7.79 -9.68
CA THR A 4 11.90 7.63 -9.71
C THR A 4 11.35 7.97 -11.10
N SER A 5 10.10 7.58 -11.35
CA SER A 5 9.38 7.90 -12.57
C SER A 5 8.25 8.90 -12.30
N TRP A 6 8.04 9.82 -13.24
CA TRP A 6 6.97 10.81 -13.20
C TRP A 6 6.11 10.67 -14.45
N SER A 7 4.81 10.87 -14.30
CA SER A 7 3.89 10.97 -15.44
C SER A 7 3.65 12.43 -15.80
N ASP A 8 3.62 12.73 -17.12
CA ASP A 8 3.15 14.03 -17.57
C ASP A 8 1.62 14.12 -17.39
N PRO A 9 1.11 15.17 -16.71
CA PRO A 9 -0.32 15.36 -16.52
C PRO A 9 -1.07 15.48 -17.85
N ILE A 10 -2.15 14.73 -18.01
CA ILE A 10 -2.99 14.76 -19.22
C ILE A 10 -4.31 15.51 -19.05
N VAL A 11 -4.74 15.75 -17.79
CA VAL A 11 -5.94 16.50 -17.45
C VAL A 11 -5.57 17.95 -17.20
N THR A 12 -5.88 18.81 -18.16
CA THR A 12 -5.62 20.25 -18.08
C THR A 12 -6.84 21.06 -17.61
N ASP A 13 -8.04 20.51 -17.78
CA ASP A 13 -9.31 21.07 -17.34
C ASP A 13 -10.15 19.95 -16.71
N LEU A 14 -10.62 20.13 -15.47
CA LEU A 14 -11.43 19.14 -14.75
C LEU A 14 -12.80 18.87 -15.40
N ARG A 15 -13.25 19.78 -16.28
CA ARG A 15 -14.49 19.65 -17.05
C ARG A 15 -14.33 18.80 -18.29
N ASP A 16 -13.07 18.46 -18.68
CA ASP A 16 -12.76 17.60 -19.83
C ASP A 16 -11.94 16.39 -19.39
N LEU A 17 -12.63 15.34 -18.98
CA LEU A 17 -12.04 14.05 -18.64
C LEU A 17 -12.06 13.03 -19.80
N SER A 18 -12.28 13.49 -21.04
CA SER A 18 -12.42 12.62 -22.20
C SER A 18 -11.18 11.77 -22.50
N LYS A 19 -10.01 12.23 -22.05
CA LYS A 19 -8.74 11.51 -22.18
C LYS A 19 -8.53 10.45 -21.08
N VAL A 20 -9.28 10.54 -19.98
CA VAL A 20 -9.17 9.60 -18.86
C VAL A 20 -10.01 8.38 -19.15
N ARG A 21 -9.43 7.43 -19.85
CA ARG A 21 -10.07 6.16 -20.20
C ARG A 21 -9.04 5.04 -20.20
N PHE A 22 -9.43 3.92 -19.66
CA PHE A 22 -8.65 2.70 -19.74
C PHE A 22 -8.82 2.07 -21.14
N ASP A 23 -7.70 1.63 -21.72
CA ASP A 23 -7.66 0.84 -22.94
C ASP A 23 -6.98 -0.50 -22.64
N PRO A 24 -7.71 -1.62 -22.64
CA PRO A 24 -7.12 -2.94 -22.41
C PRO A 24 -6.03 -3.32 -23.44
N GLN A 25 -5.99 -2.67 -24.61
CA GLN A 25 -4.97 -2.89 -25.64
C GLN A 25 -3.78 -1.93 -25.52
N ASN A 26 -3.74 -1.07 -24.49
CA ASN A 26 -2.61 -0.20 -24.23
C ASN A 26 -1.31 -1.00 -24.10
N GLU A 27 -0.26 -0.58 -24.80
CA GLU A 27 1.01 -1.30 -24.89
C GLU A 27 1.70 -1.50 -23.53
N TYR A 28 1.61 -0.53 -22.62
CA TYR A 28 2.18 -0.63 -21.28
C TYR A 28 1.42 -1.64 -20.44
N PHE A 29 0.09 -1.59 -20.46
CA PHE A 29 -0.76 -2.54 -19.74
C PHE A 29 -0.52 -3.97 -20.24
N GLN A 30 -0.51 -4.18 -21.56
CA GLN A 30 -0.20 -5.47 -22.16
C GLN A 30 1.24 -5.93 -21.88
N GLY A 31 2.19 -4.99 -21.83
CA GLY A 31 3.58 -5.27 -21.45
C GLY A 31 3.69 -5.81 -20.02
N ILE A 32 3.01 -5.20 -19.06
CA ILE A 32 3.00 -5.64 -17.65
C ILE A 32 2.31 -7.00 -17.51
N LEU A 33 1.17 -7.22 -18.17
CA LEU A 33 0.52 -8.54 -18.19
C LEU A 33 1.42 -9.63 -18.76
N ASN A 34 2.07 -9.38 -19.88
CA ASN A 34 2.98 -10.33 -20.52
C ASN A 34 4.22 -10.62 -19.67
N LEU A 35 4.74 -9.61 -18.95
CA LEU A 35 5.85 -9.77 -18.02
C LEU A 35 5.43 -10.67 -16.84
N THR A 36 4.26 -10.38 -16.24
CA THR A 36 3.70 -11.18 -15.15
C THR A 36 3.47 -12.63 -15.58
N GLU A 37 2.84 -12.85 -16.73
CA GLU A 37 2.62 -14.19 -17.26
C GLU A 37 3.92 -14.93 -17.56
N THR A 38 4.92 -14.22 -18.07
CA THR A 38 6.25 -14.81 -18.32
C THR A 38 6.91 -15.23 -17.02
N ALA A 39 6.87 -14.40 -15.99
CA ALA A 39 7.40 -14.74 -14.66
C ALA A 39 6.67 -15.97 -14.08
N LEU A 40 5.34 -16.01 -14.20
CA LEU A 40 4.51 -17.13 -13.71
C LEU A 40 4.87 -18.46 -14.41
N ARG A 41 5.09 -18.45 -15.71
CA ARG A 41 5.51 -19.64 -16.45
C ARG A 41 6.88 -20.16 -16.06
N HIS A 42 7.77 -19.29 -15.56
CA HIS A 42 9.12 -19.66 -15.15
C HIS A 42 9.24 -19.90 -13.64
N ALA A 43 8.19 -19.61 -12.88
CA ALA A 43 8.23 -19.78 -11.42
C ALA A 43 8.36 -21.25 -11.01
N GLU A 44 7.68 -22.18 -11.71
CA GLU A 44 7.76 -23.66 -11.53
C GLU A 44 7.77 -24.13 -10.06
N GLY A 45 7.22 -23.31 -9.15
CA GLY A 45 7.23 -23.56 -7.71
C GLY A 45 8.47 -23.07 -6.95
N GLU A 46 9.46 -22.50 -7.63
CA GLU A 46 10.70 -22.00 -7.03
C GLU A 46 10.51 -20.62 -6.35
N PHE A 47 9.55 -19.82 -6.83
CA PHE A 47 9.24 -18.50 -6.27
C PHE A 47 7.80 -18.09 -6.50
N ILE A 48 7.36 -17.11 -5.70
CA ILE A 48 6.03 -16.50 -5.81
C ILE A 48 6.12 -15.27 -6.70
N VAL A 49 5.17 -15.12 -7.63
CA VAL A 49 5.06 -13.96 -8.52
C VAL A 49 4.00 -13.01 -7.98
N GLY A 50 4.38 -11.75 -7.70
CA GLY A 50 3.47 -10.70 -7.33
C GLY A 50 2.83 -10.01 -8.53
N TYR A 51 1.59 -9.54 -8.37
CA TYR A 51 1.00 -8.62 -9.33
C TYR A 51 1.60 -7.21 -9.17
N THR A 52 1.50 -6.39 -10.22
CA THR A 52 2.03 -5.03 -10.22
C THR A 52 1.34 -4.17 -9.17
N ASP A 53 2.04 -3.18 -8.67
CA ASP A 53 1.47 -2.18 -7.78
C ASP A 53 0.38 -1.38 -8.49
N LEU A 54 -0.76 -1.17 -7.82
CA LEU A 54 -1.94 -0.52 -8.37
C LEU A 54 -2.41 0.58 -7.41
N HIS A 55 -2.36 1.81 -7.85
CA HIS A 55 -2.77 2.99 -7.10
C HIS A 55 -3.97 3.68 -7.77
N PRO A 56 -5.21 3.22 -7.53
CA PRO A 56 -6.41 3.93 -7.96
C PRO A 56 -6.66 5.18 -7.10
N GLY A 57 -7.69 5.94 -7.42
CA GLY A 57 -8.15 7.04 -6.57
C GLY A 57 -7.26 8.27 -6.61
N VAL A 58 -6.90 8.81 -5.44
CA VAL A 58 -6.27 10.13 -5.33
C VAL A 58 -4.85 10.17 -5.91
N ASP A 59 -4.09 9.11 -5.78
CA ASP A 59 -2.74 9.05 -6.37
C ASP A 59 -2.79 8.97 -7.91
N CYS A 60 -3.75 8.20 -8.44
CA CYS A 60 -4.04 8.21 -9.88
C CYS A 60 -4.51 9.59 -10.34
N ALA A 61 -5.40 10.25 -9.60
CA ALA A 61 -5.86 11.61 -9.90
C ALA A 61 -4.70 12.61 -9.89
N ALA A 62 -3.78 12.50 -8.92
CA ALA A 62 -2.58 13.32 -8.84
C ALA A 62 -1.64 13.09 -10.03
N ALA A 63 -1.49 11.84 -10.47
CA ALA A 63 -0.72 11.52 -11.67
C ALA A 63 -1.37 12.10 -12.96
N LEU A 64 -2.70 12.05 -13.04
CA LEU A 64 -3.45 12.56 -14.21
C LEU A 64 -3.49 14.09 -14.28
N ARG A 65 -3.61 14.79 -13.12
CA ARG A 65 -3.81 16.24 -13.05
C ARG A 65 -2.51 17.00 -12.74
N GLY A 66 -1.55 16.37 -12.13
CA GLY A 66 -0.37 16.96 -11.49
C GLY A 66 -0.67 17.37 -10.05
N SER A 67 0.19 16.96 -9.10
CA SER A 67 -0.04 17.15 -7.66
C SER A 67 -0.28 18.60 -7.26
N THR A 68 0.47 19.55 -7.83
CA THR A 68 0.31 20.99 -7.55
C THR A 68 -1.08 21.50 -7.99
N ASN A 69 -1.50 21.13 -9.22
CA ASN A 69 -2.80 21.55 -9.73
C ASN A 69 -3.92 20.94 -8.89
N LEU A 70 -3.82 19.64 -8.56
CA LEU A 70 -4.83 18.96 -7.76
C LEU A 70 -4.97 19.58 -6.36
N CYS A 71 -3.86 19.98 -5.72
CA CYS A 71 -3.91 20.71 -4.45
C CYS A 71 -4.68 22.05 -4.58
N MET A 72 -4.48 22.78 -5.66
CA MET A 72 -5.18 24.04 -5.90
C MET A 72 -6.67 23.80 -6.21
N ASP A 73 -6.98 22.77 -6.99
CA ASP A 73 -8.35 22.45 -7.41
C ASP A 73 -9.28 22.15 -6.22
N PHE A 74 -8.78 21.61 -5.10
CA PHE A 74 -9.60 21.44 -3.88
C PHE A 74 -10.20 22.76 -3.36
N TYR A 75 -9.60 23.89 -3.70
CA TYR A 75 -10.07 25.23 -3.30
C TYR A 75 -10.68 26.01 -4.46
N ASP A 76 -10.13 25.87 -5.67
CA ASP A 76 -10.52 26.69 -6.81
C ASP A 76 -11.68 26.07 -7.63
N ASP A 77 -11.75 24.72 -7.69
CA ASP A 77 -12.80 23.98 -8.41
C ASP A 77 -13.18 22.66 -7.68
N PRO A 78 -13.65 22.72 -6.43
CA PRO A 78 -13.94 21.53 -5.63
C PRO A 78 -15.01 20.62 -6.27
N GLU A 79 -15.90 21.17 -7.10
CA GLU A 79 -16.92 20.40 -7.82
C GLU A 79 -16.31 19.51 -8.92
N GLY A 80 -15.14 19.85 -9.42
CA GLY A 80 -14.38 19.06 -10.41
C GLY A 80 -13.66 17.84 -9.82
N ILE A 81 -13.43 17.81 -8.50
CA ILE A 81 -12.69 16.74 -7.83
C ILE A 81 -13.40 15.39 -7.87
N PRO A 82 -14.69 15.26 -7.46
CA PRO A 82 -15.36 13.96 -7.46
C PRO A 82 -15.42 13.29 -8.84
N PRO A 83 -15.71 13.99 -9.96
CA PRO A 83 -15.63 13.37 -11.29
C PRO A 83 -14.24 12.86 -11.66
N LEU A 84 -13.17 13.57 -11.27
CA LEU A 84 -11.80 13.11 -11.52
C LEU A 84 -11.47 11.86 -10.71
N LEU A 85 -11.83 11.82 -9.42
CA LEU A 85 -11.62 10.66 -8.56
C LEU A 85 -12.43 9.45 -9.04
N ASP A 86 -13.68 9.66 -9.46
CA ASP A 86 -14.50 8.62 -10.08
C ASP A 86 -13.86 8.06 -11.35
N ALA A 87 -13.28 8.91 -12.19
CA ALA A 87 -12.56 8.47 -13.37
C ALA A 87 -11.28 7.69 -13.02
N ALA A 88 -10.58 8.08 -11.96
CA ALA A 88 -9.34 7.45 -11.49
C ALA A 88 -9.55 6.06 -10.84
N VAL A 89 -10.76 5.72 -10.39
CA VAL A 89 -11.07 4.43 -9.76
C VAL A 89 -11.97 3.53 -10.61
N ARG A 90 -12.60 4.08 -11.66
CA ARG A 90 -13.67 3.42 -12.44
C ARG A 90 -13.28 2.05 -12.99
N ASP A 91 -12.09 1.94 -13.54
CA ASP A 91 -11.64 0.73 -14.24
C ASP A 91 -10.77 -0.18 -13.35
N PHE A 92 -10.59 0.20 -12.07
CA PHE A 92 -9.73 -0.51 -11.13
C PHE A 92 -10.18 -1.96 -10.89
N GLU A 93 -11.47 -2.21 -10.68
CA GLU A 93 -12.00 -3.56 -10.47
C GLU A 93 -11.62 -4.51 -11.61
N TRP A 94 -11.76 -4.07 -12.86
CA TRP A 94 -11.42 -4.88 -14.03
C TRP A 94 -9.91 -5.18 -14.08
N ILE A 95 -9.07 -4.16 -13.85
CA ILE A 95 -7.61 -4.28 -13.86
C ILE A 95 -7.15 -5.23 -12.75
N PHE A 96 -7.64 -5.02 -11.53
CA PHE A 96 -7.32 -5.82 -10.36
C PHE A 96 -7.68 -7.29 -10.55
N ASN A 97 -8.91 -7.56 -10.99
CA ASN A 97 -9.39 -8.91 -11.23
C ASN A 97 -8.57 -9.60 -12.32
N ARG A 98 -8.16 -8.89 -13.37
CA ARG A 98 -7.36 -9.49 -14.45
C ARG A 98 -6.00 -10.00 -13.95
N PHE A 99 -5.31 -9.26 -13.08
CA PHE A 99 -4.07 -9.73 -12.47
C PHE A 99 -4.32 -10.89 -11.49
N HIS A 100 -5.35 -10.78 -10.67
CA HIS A 100 -5.69 -11.83 -9.70
C HIS A 100 -6.06 -13.15 -10.39
N GLU A 101 -6.86 -13.12 -11.43
CA GLU A 101 -7.19 -14.28 -12.26
C GLU A 101 -5.93 -14.94 -12.83
N LEU A 102 -5.01 -14.13 -13.35
CA LEU A 102 -3.75 -14.62 -13.91
C LEU A 102 -2.90 -15.35 -12.87
N LEU A 103 -2.78 -14.82 -11.65
CA LEU A 103 -2.09 -15.50 -10.54
C LEU A 103 -2.78 -16.82 -10.19
N LYS A 104 -4.11 -16.81 -10.06
CA LYS A 104 -4.92 -17.96 -9.70
C LYS A 104 -4.84 -19.09 -10.73
N GLU A 105 -4.85 -18.77 -12.02
CA GLU A 105 -4.70 -19.73 -13.13
C GLU A 105 -3.38 -20.51 -13.03
N HIS A 106 -2.34 -19.92 -12.42
CA HIS A 106 -1.03 -20.54 -12.21
C HIS A 106 -0.86 -21.11 -10.78
N GLY A 107 -1.95 -21.16 -9.99
CA GLY A 107 -1.89 -21.69 -8.61
C GLY A 107 -1.09 -20.82 -7.64
N GLN A 108 -0.87 -19.56 -7.95
CA GLN A 108 -0.14 -18.62 -7.13
C GLN A 108 -1.08 -17.91 -6.13
N PRO A 109 -0.60 -17.56 -4.91
CA PRO A 109 -1.35 -16.70 -4.01
C PRO A 109 -1.45 -15.27 -4.55
N SER A 110 -2.44 -14.51 -4.08
CA SER A 110 -2.48 -13.06 -4.28
C SER A 110 -1.38 -12.42 -3.43
N VAL A 111 -0.43 -11.77 -4.10
CA VAL A 111 0.70 -11.07 -3.46
C VAL A 111 1.12 -9.90 -4.33
N SER A 112 1.55 -8.83 -3.71
CA SER A 112 2.10 -7.66 -4.37
C SER A 112 3.48 -7.32 -3.77
N TRP A 113 3.96 -6.12 -3.96
CA TRP A 113 5.29 -5.65 -3.56
C TRP A 113 5.58 -5.77 -2.04
N MET A 114 4.55 -5.83 -1.21
CA MET A 114 4.71 -6.02 0.25
C MET A 114 5.11 -7.44 0.66
N HIS A 115 5.15 -8.39 -0.27
CA HIS A 115 5.50 -9.80 -0.04
C HIS A 115 4.66 -10.50 1.05
N VAL A 116 3.45 -10.01 1.31
CA VAL A 116 2.47 -10.65 2.19
C VAL A 116 1.52 -11.47 1.32
N PRO A 117 1.64 -12.79 1.27
CA PRO A 117 0.79 -13.61 0.42
C PRO A 117 -0.56 -13.86 1.06
N SER A 118 -1.61 -13.94 0.22
CA SER A 118 -2.96 -14.35 0.62
C SER A 118 -3.50 -15.38 -0.36
N PHE A 119 -4.18 -16.41 0.13
CA PHE A 119 -4.91 -17.36 -0.72
C PHE A 119 -6.25 -16.80 -1.22
N GLU A 120 -6.70 -15.72 -0.63
CA GLU A 120 -7.81 -14.90 -1.12
C GLU A 120 -7.28 -13.65 -1.83
N THR A 121 -8.17 -12.79 -2.33
CA THR A 121 -7.77 -11.53 -2.94
C THR A 121 -7.15 -10.58 -1.91
N MET A 122 -6.00 -9.99 -2.23
CA MET A 122 -5.31 -9.02 -1.38
C MET A 122 -5.01 -7.77 -2.17
N HIS A 123 -5.26 -6.61 -1.55
CA HIS A 123 -4.94 -5.29 -2.10
C HIS A 123 -4.16 -4.46 -1.09
N ILE A 124 -3.38 -3.50 -1.62
CA ILE A 124 -2.61 -2.55 -0.83
C ILE A 124 -3.10 -1.14 -1.17
N PRO A 125 -4.16 -0.66 -0.50
CA PRO A 125 -4.58 0.73 -0.67
C PRO A 125 -3.54 1.69 -0.12
N SER A 126 -3.35 2.82 -0.81
CA SER A 126 -2.43 3.89 -0.48
C SER A 126 -2.99 5.24 -0.91
N ALA A 127 -2.54 6.31 -0.29
CA ALA A 127 -2.85 7.68 -0.67
C ALA A 127 -1.66 8.61 -0.35
N ASP A 128 -0.56 8.46 -1.05
CA ASP A 128 0.67 9.23 -0.80
C ASP A 128 0.45 10.73 -1.04
N PHE A 129 -0.38 11.07 -2.04
CA PHE A 129 -0.81 12.45 -2.27
C PHE A 129 -1.49 13.07 -1.05
N SER A 130 -2.14 12.27 -0.19
CA SER A 130 -2.83 12.76 1.00
C SER A 130 -1.90 13.45 2.01
N SER A 131 -0.60 13.23 1.91
CA SER A 131 0.41 13.98 2.67
C SER A 131 0.34 15.51 2.45
N LEU A 132 -0.23 15.94 1.34
CA LEU A 132 -0.34 17.35 0.93
C LEU A 132 -1.66 18.01 1.33
N ILE A 133 -2.64 17.26 1.86
CA ILE A 133 -3.99 17.77 2.17
C ILE A 133 -4.35 17.59 3.65
N SER A 134 -5.37 18.33 4.10
CA SER A 134 -5.89 18.22 5.46
C SER A 134 -6.69 16.93 5.69
N SER A 135 -6.89 16.56 6.96
CA SER A 135 -7.74 15.42 7.31
C SER A 135 -9.20 15.61 6.89
N ASP A 136 -9.69 16.86 6.86
CA ASP A 136 -11.04 17.14 6.38
C ASP A 136 -11.18 16.81 4.89
N LEU A 137 -10.22 17.26 4.06
CA LEU A 137 -10.19 16.95 2.64
C LEU A 137 -9.98 15.44 2.38
N PHE A 138 -9.13 14.79 3.18
CA PHE A 138 -9.00 13.33 3.11
C PHE A 138 -10.32 12.62 3.37
N ASN A 139 -11.02 12.99 4.43
CA ASN A 139 -12.30 12.37 4.79
C ASN A 139 -13.40 12.65 3.76
N GLU A 140 -13.41 13.85 3.18
CA GLU A 140 -14.43 14.23 2.19
C GLU A 140 -14.19 13.56 0.83
N TYR A 141 -12.92 13.49 0.35
CA TYR A 141 -12.63 13.10 -1.02
C TYR A 141 -11.93 11.74 -1.14
N CYS A 142 -10.97 11.42 -0.25
CA CYS A 142 -10.18 10.19 -0.39
C CYS A 142 -10.86 8.98 0.26
N LEU A 143 -11.38 9.14 1.46
CA LEU A 143 -12.00 8.03 2.22
C LEU A 143 -13.13 7.33 1.47
N PRO A 144 -14.07 8.02 0.77
CA PRO A 144 -15.10 7.35 -0.02
C PRO A 144 -14.55 6.49 -1.16
N ILE A 145 -13.41 6.90 -1.74
CA ILE A 145 -12.73 6.13 -2.79
C ILE A 145 -12.06 4.90 -2.21
N HIS A 146 -11.37 5.04 -1.07
CA HIS A 146 -10.77 3.90 -0.35
C HIS A 146 -11.80 2.85 0.06
N LEU A 147 -12.99 3.25 0.48
CA LEU A 147 -14.08 2.32 0.78
C LEU A 147 -14.53 1.53 -0.46
N ARG A 148 -14.46 2.13 -1.65
CA ARG A 148 -14.80 1.45 -2.91
C ARG A 148 -13.71 0.48 -3.33
N GLU A 149 -12.45 0.88 -3.30
CA GLU A 149 -11.33 0.01 -3.71
C GLU A 149 -11.14 -1.17 -2.76
N THR A 150 -11.21 -0.92 -1.44
CA THR A 150 -11.00 -1.97 -0.43
C THR A 150 -12.16 -2.98 -0.36
N ALA A 151 -13.34 -2.64 -0.87
CA ALA A 151 -14.45 -3.58 -0.98
C ALA A 151 -14.22 -4.69 -2.02
N LEU A 152 -13.25 -4.53 -2.93
CA LEU A 152 -12.96 -5.49 -4.00
C LEU A 152 -12.07 -6.64 -3.55
N ALA A 153 -11.32 -6.46 -2.47
CA ALA A 153 -10.41 -7.48 -1.96
C ALA A 153 -10.88 -8.03 -0.60
N THR A 154 -10.62 -9.31 -0.36
CA THR A 154 -10.91 -9.96 0.91
C THR A 154 -10.00 -9.43 2.02
N HIS A 155 -8.74 -9.16 1.69
CA HIS A 155 -7.74 -8.64 2.60
C HIS A 155 -7.13 -7.34 2.05
N ASN A 156 -7.02 -6.34 2.91
CA ASN A 156 -6.42 -5.06 2.55
C ASN A 156 -5.36 -4.69 3.57
N VAL A 157 -4.14 -4.43 3.09
CA VAL A 157 -3.03 -3.90 3.89
C VAL A 157 -2.87 -2.43 3.55
N TYR A 158 -3.26 -1.52 4.43
CA TYR A 158 -3.12 -0.11 4.12
C TYR A 158 -1.67 0.35 4.26
N HIS A 159 -1.12 0.92 3.19
CA HIS A 159 0.20 1.52 3.17
C HIS A 159 0.14 2.97 3.64
N VAL A 160 0.85 3.27 4.73
CA VAL A 160 0.95 4.62 5.32
C VAL A 160 2.37 5.12 5.13
N ASP A 161 2.57 5.94 4.10
CA ASP A 161 3.89 6.48 3.75
C ASP A 161 4.20 7.77 4.51
N GLY A 162 4.95 7.59 5.57
CA GLY A 162 5.47 8.70 6.37
C GLY A 162 4.45 9.35 7.33
N PRO A 163 4.94 10.34 8.11
CA PRO A 163 4.16 10.96 9.19
C PRO A 163 3.02 11.83 8.68
N ASP A 164 3.15 12.36 7.47
CA ASP A 164 2.14 13.26 6.90
C ASP A 164 0.90 12.49 6.43
N VAL A 165 1.04 11.27 5.95
CA VAL A 165 -0.08 10.36 5.69
C VAL A 165 -0.63 9.82 7.01
N ALA A 166 0.21 9.57 8.01
CA ALA A 166 -0.20 9.05 9.32
C ALA A 166 -1.16 9.98 10.09
N ARG A 167 -1.30 11.26 9.70
CA ARG A 167 -2.33 12.16 10.26
C ARG A 167 -3.75 11.70 9.97
N HIS A 168 -3.96 10.88 8.94
CA HIS A 168 -5.25 10.34 8.52
C HIS A 168 -5.56 8.97 9.13
N LEU A 169 -4.65 8.46 9.96
CA LEU A 169 -4.66 7.08 10.43
C LEU A 169 -5.93 6.70 11.20
N ASP A 170 -6.51 7.64 11.96
CA ASP A 170 -7.76 7.37 12.69
C ASP A 170 -8.92 7.07 11.71
N SER A 171 -9.07 7.85 10.65
CA SER A 171 -10.08 7.60 9.60
C SER A 171 -9.79 6.33 8.81
N ILE A 172 -8.52 6.01 8.55
CA ILE A 172 -8.12 4.78 7.87
C ILE A 172 -8.52 3.55 8.71
N LEU A 173 -8.30 3.60 10.02
CA LEU A 173 -8.60 2.49 10.93
C LEU A 173 -10.10 2.30 11.22
N GLU A 174 -10.94 3.31 10.91
CA GLU A 174 -12.39 3.16 10.94
C GLU A 174 -12.92 2.32 9.77
N MET A 175 -12.12 2.10 8.72
CA MET A 175 -12.50 1.22 7.62
C MET A 175 -12.41 -0.25 8.05
N ASN A 176 -13.54 -0.91 8.23
CA ASN A 176 -13.61 -2.33 8.64
C ASN A 176 -12.94 -3.29 7.63
N SER A 177 -12.71 -2.85 6.40
CA SER A 177 -12.06 -3.61 5.34
C SER A 177 -10.53 -3.60 5.41
N VAL A 178 -9.94 -2.77 6.30
CA VAL A 178 -8.49 -2.59 6.43
C VAL A 178 -7.98 -3.25 7.71
N ASN A 179 -7.13 -4.23 7.57
CA ASN A 179 -6.28 -4.83 8.61
C ASN A 179 -5.37 -5.88 7.95
N PRO A 180 -4.06 -5.77 8.03
CA PRO A 180 -3.22 -4.86 8.84
C PRO A 180 -2.92 -3.49 8.19
N ILE A 181 -2.12 -2.67 8.88
CA ILE A 181 -1.49 -1.47 8.33
C ILE A 181 0.03 -1.65 8.24
N GLN A 182 0.62 -1.08 7.20
CA GLN A 182 2.08 -0.90 7.13
C GLN A 182 2.41 0.56 7.42
N LEU A 183 3.31 0.79 8.35
CA LEU A 183 3.80 2.12 8.71
C LEU A 183 5.24 2.28 8.23
N VAL A 184 5.43 3.10 7.20
CA VAL A 184 6.76 3.49 6.72
C VAL A 184 7.15 4.83 7.33
N HIS A 185 8.43 4.99 7.59
CA HIS A 185 8.90 6.13 8.34
C HIS A 185 9.54 7.11 7.43
N GLY A 186 9.22 7.67 6.48
CA GLY A 186 9.97 8.66 5.71
C GLY A 186 11.45 8.82 6.15
N GLU A 187 12.30 9.36 5.38
CA GLU A 187 13.76 9.41 5.61
C GLU A 187 14.16 9.99 6.98
N ASP A 188 13.36 10.90 7.55
CA ASP A 188 13.66 11.59 8.82
C ASP A 188 13.13 10.89 10.09
N TYR A 189 12.27 9.87 9.95
CA TYR A 189 11.57 9.23 11.06
C TYR A 189 12.00 7.77 11.29
N GLY A 190 13.22 7.41 11.02
CA GLY A 190 13.74 6.04 11.11
C GLY A 190 13.16 5.20 12.27
N ASN A 191 13.26 3.90 12.16
CA ASN A 191 12.77 2.94 13.17
C ASN A 191 13.22 3.25 14.61
N ARG A 192 14.31 4.00 14.75
CA ARG A 192 14.90 4.43 16.02
C ARG A 192 14.16 5.60 16.67
N SER A 193 13.29 6.30 15.95
CA SER A 193 12.56 7.43 16.54
C SER A 193 11.61 6.94 17.63
N ARG A 194 11.61 7.67 18.77
CA ARG A 194 10.66 7.41 19.87
C ARG A 194 9.21 7.55 19.41
N GLN A 195 8.96 8.46 18.48
CA GLN A 195 7.64 8.75 17.96
C GLN A 195 7.11 7.59 17.09
N GLY A 196 7.93 7.04 16.21
CA GLY A 196 7.55 5.87 15.41
C GLY A 196 7.23 4.64 16.27
N ARG A 197 8.04 4.37 17.31
CA ARG A 197 7.77 3.27 18.25
C ARG A 197 6.47 3.46 19.01
N ASN A 198 6.20 4.69 19.51
CA ASN A 198 4.97 4.98 20.22
C ASN A 198 3.73 4.83 19.34
N LEU A 199 3.80 5.27 18.09
CA LEU A 199 2.70 5.14 17.14
C LEU A 199 2.36 3.66 16.89
N ARG A 200 3.36 2.82 16.62
CA ARG A 200 3.16 1.38 16.43
C ARG A 200 2.56 0.72 17.65
N ARG A 201 3.12 1.00 18.82
CA ARG A 201 2.61 0.46 20.07
C ARG A 201 1.16 0.86 20.31
N HIS A 202 0.84 2.13 20.11
CA HIS A 202 -0.53 2.63 20.27
C HIS A 202 -1.52 1.90 19.34
N ARG A 203 -1.12 1.62 18.10
CA ARG A 203 -1.98 0.91 17.13
C ARG A 203 -2.14 -0.56 17.48
N GLN A 204 -1.07 -1.19 17.93
CA GLN A 204 -1.14 -2.57 18.41
C GLN A 204 -2.03 -2.69 19.66
N ASP A 205 -1.93 -1.75 20.59
CA ASP A 205 -2.80 -1.69 21.78
C ASP A 205 -4.28 -1.49 21.42
N ALA A 206 -4.55 -0.86 20.27
CA ALA A 206 -5.91 -0.74 19.71
C ALA A 206 -6.38 -2.00 18.93
N GLY A 207 -5.57 -3.07 18.88
CA GLY A 207 -5.91 -4.33 18.23
C GLY A 207 -5.64 -4.38 16.73
N THR A 208 -4.93 -3.38 16.17
CA THR A 208 -4.54 -3.37 14.76
C THR A 208 -3.27 -4.18 14.54
N SER A 209 -3.27 -5.08 13.56
CA SER A 209 -2.06 -5.75 13.11
C SER A 209 -1.14 -4.77 12.37
N VAL A 210 0.16 -4.89 12.57
CA VAL A 210 1.15 -3.94 12.02
C VAL A 210 2.23 -4.67 11.24
N ILE A 211 2.49 -4.19 10.03
CA ILE A 211 3.64 -4.60 9.22
C ILE A 211 4.76 -3.59 9.42
N VAL A 212 5.96 -4.07 9.70
CA VAL A 212 7.11 -3.23 10.02
C VAL A 212 8.33 -3.67 9.23
N ASP A 213 8.90 -2.74 8.48
CA ASP A 213 10.26 -2.85 7.96
C ASP A 213 11.22 -2.45 9.07
N LEU A 214 12.01 -3.41 9.56
CA LEU A 214 12.85 -3.26 10.74
C LEU A 214 14.30 -3.59 10.43
N HIS A 215 15.19 -2.65 10.72
CA HIS A 215 16.62 -2.96 10.66
C HIS A 215 17.00 -3.94 11.79
N LYS A 216 17.83 -4.96 11.47
CA LYS A 216 18.24 -6.00 12.44
C LYS A 216 18.81 -5.45 13.75
N ASP A 217 19.58 -4.36 13.69
CA ASP A 217 20.18 -3.71 14.87
C ASP A 217 19.14 -3.12 15.83
N ASP A 218 17.94 -2.84 15.35
CA ASP A 218 16.85 -2.25 16.14
C ASP A 218 15.96 -3.33 16.78
N LEU A 219 16.11 -4.61 16.41
CA LEU A 219 15.25 -5.71 16.82
C LEU A 219 15.17 -5.84 18.37
N ALA A 220 16.32 -5.78 19.05
CA ALA A 220 16.35 -5.94 20.49
C ALA A 220 15.59 -4.83 21.23
N GLU A 221 15.66 -3.59 20.77
CA GLU A 221 14.90 -2.48 21.34
C GLU A 221 13.42 -2.54 20.94
N PHE A 222 13.13 -2.99 19.74
CA PHE A 222 11.77 -3.19 19.26
C PHE A 222 11.01 -4.23 20.10
N MET A 223 11.63 -5.37 20.39
CA MET A 223 11.04 -6.44 21.20
C MET A 223 10.75 -6.00 22.66
N LYS A 224 11.41 -4.98 23.17
CA LYS A 224 11.14 -4.47 24.54
C LYS A 224 9.83 -3.68 24.65
N VAL A 225 9.35 -3.14 23.55
CA VAL A 225 8.22 -2.19 23.54
C VAL A 225 6.98 -2.71 22.82
N MET A 226 7.13 -3.74 21.99
CA MET A 226 6.03 -4.29 21.18
C MET A 226 5.53 -5.62 21.74
N ASP A 227 4.32 -5.99 21.37
CA ASP A 227 3.77 -7.35 21.58
C ASP A 227 4.02 -8.16 20.31
N PRO A 228 4.44 -9.43 20.37
CA PRO A 228 4.66 -10.24 19.18
C PRO A 228 3.38 -10.58 18.39
N ARG A 229 2.21 -10.44 19.02
CA ARG A 229 0.93 -10.75 18.38
C ARG A 229 0.53 -9.66 17.38
N GLY A 230 0.04 -10.06 16.22
CA GLY A 230 -0.39 -9.13 15.19
C GLY A 230 0.75 -8.37 14.50
N LEU A 231 1.98 -8.87 14.57
CA LEU A 231 3.14 -8.31 13.88
C LEU A 231 3.55 -9.15 12.68
N PHE A 232 3.87 -8.46 11.60
CA PHE A 232 4.61 -8.99 10.47
C PHE A 232 5.89 -8.16 10.32
N LEU A 233 7.06 -8.80 10.42
CA LEU A 233 8.34 -8.12 10.40
C LEU A 233 9.11 -8.42 9.12
N TRP A 234 9.62 -7.37 8.51
CA TRP A 234 10.57 -7.43 7.43
C TRP A 234 11.95 -7.08 7.97
N ILE A 235 12.88 -8.01 7.84
CA ILE A 235 14.23 -7.83 8.34
C ILE A 235 15.19 -8.36 7.27
N ALA A 236 15.99 -7.46 6.70
CA ALA A 236 17.05 -7.87 5.78
C ALA A 236 18.21 -8.49 6.55
N THR A 237 18.72 -9.62 6.04
CA THR A 237 19.87 -10.35 6.58
C THR A 237 20.98 -10.45 5.54
N GLU A 238 22.21 -10.61 5.99
CA GLU A 238 23.39 -10.74 5.11
C GLU A 238 23.80 -12.21 4.91
N SER A 239 23.25 -13.12 5.73
CA SER A 239 23.54 -14.56 5.65
C SER A 239 22.43 -15.41 6.23
N GLU A 240 22.37 -16.67 5.82
CA GLU A 240 21.45 -17.69 6.35
C GLU A 240 21.66 -17.93 7.86
N GLU A 241 22.91 -17.84 8.33
CA GLU A 241 23.23 -18.00 9.76
C GLU A 241 22.57 -16.87 10.58
N GLU A 242 22.68 -15.64 10.12
CA GLU A 242 22.05 -14.46 10.75
C GLU A 242 20.52 -14.57 10.72
N GLU A 243 19.94 -15.01 9.60
CA GLU A 243 18.50 -15.27 9.49
C GLU A 243 18.03 -16.25 10.57
N HIS A 244 18.71 -17.39 10.69
CA HIS A 244 18.40 -18.39 11.69
C HIS A 244 18.53 -17.88 13.14
N GLU A 245 19.49 -16.98 13.42
CA GLU A 245 19.63 -16.35 14.74
C GLU A 245 18.46 -15.42 15.05
N ILE A 246 18.06 -14.62 14.09
CA ILE A 246 16.91 -13.71 14.22
C ILE A 246 15.63 -14.50 14.43
N ILE A 247 15.36 -15.54 13.63
CA ILE A 247 14.19 -16.40 13.78
C ILE A 247 14.12 -17.01 15.17
N ARG A 248 15.22 -17.58 15.68
CA ARG A 248 15.27 -18.12 17.05
C ARG A 248 14.95 -17.07 18.12
N SER A 249 15.44 -15.86 17.96
CA SER A 249 15.19 -14.75 18.89
C SER A 249 13.72 -14.35 18.90
N LEU A 250 13.10 -14.26 17.71
CA LEU A 250 11.68 -13.94 17.56
C LEU A 250 10.78 -15.04 18.14
N GLU A 251 11.11 -16.32 17.92
CA GLU A 251 10.36 -17.43 18.50
C GLU A 251 10.43 -17.44 20.04
N GLN A 252 11.59 -17.14 20.63
CA GLN A 252 11.73 -17.04 22.08
C GLN A 252 10.90 -15.90 22.64
N TRP A 253 10.93 -14.75 21.99
CA TRP A 253 10.13 -13.59 22.36
C TRP A 253 8.64 -13.90 22.30
N ALA A 254 8.14 -14.49 21.21
CA ALA A 254 6.75 -14.87 21.06
C ALA A 254 6.27 -15.84 22.16
N ARG A 255 7.09 -16.83 22.54
CA ARG A 255 6.79 -17.77 23.61
C ARG A 255 6.75 -17.10 25.00
N SER A 256 7.69 -16.18 25.27
CA SER A 256 7.76 -15.50 26.57
C SER A 256 6.61 -14.51 26.80
N SER A 257 6.00 -14.00 25.73
CA SER A 257 4.88 -13.06 25.80
C SER A 257 3.51 -13.75 25.85
N SER A 258 3.48 -15.07 25.69
CA SER A 258 2.24 -15.87 25.76
C SER A 258 1.97 -16.44 27.16
N SER A 259 2.84 -16.15 28.11
CA SER A 259 2.75 -16.59 29.51
C SER A 259 2.21 -15.47 30.39
#